data_a4f696447c5ef80a05bb26546fa715cd
#
_entry.id   a4f696447c5ef80a05bb26546fa715cd
#
_cell.length_a   1.000
_cell.length_b   1.000
_cell.length_c   1.000
_cell.angle_alpha   90.00
_cell.angle_beta   90.00
_cell.angle_gamma   90.00
#
_symmetry.space_group_name_H-M   'P 1'
#
loop_
_entity.id
_entity.type
_entity.pdbx_description
1 polymer ?
#
loop_
_entity_poly.entity_id
_entity_poly.type
_entity_poly.pdbx_seq_one_letter_code
_entity_poly.pdbx_strand_id
1 'polypeptide(L)'
;MYNQGRGDLSWTAKSSDDWIIVSQKAGKTPTEDRIRVSVDWVKVPVGESIKGSVEFSSNDQKECVLVSVFNPASPARDEMQGVYMEENGYVSIPAAGVHRKFESNDIKMNILPGVGVEGHALQLGNPISPLQMYRAGDVPRVEYDFYTFNAGIYDVYTYVLPTFPLHAERDYKLPEHTNSDTKYSVRIDDGSISTPSTSAIEYSQVWYDSVLKNCRVNKSTLYVKKPGKHTLQIRCGDPGVVIQKIVIDMGGLKRSYLGPESTKCN
;
A
#
# COMPACT_ATOMS: atom_id res chain seq x y z
N MET A 1 -17.30 -29.50 -1.89
CA MET A 1 -18.04 -30.39 -2.82
C MET A 1 -19.44 -30.57 -2.27
N TYR A 2 -20.44 -30.51 -3.11
CA TYR A 2 -21.84 -30.58 -2.70
C TYR A 2 -22.59 -31.63 -3.50
N ASN A 3 -23.26 -32.54 -2.81
CA ASN A 3 -24.04 -33.61 -3.43
C ASN A 3 -25.51 -33.19 -3.57
N GLN A 4 -25.99 -33.00 -4.78
CA GLN A 4 -27.40 -32.67 -5.08
C GLN A 4 -28.23 -33.88 -5.48
N GLY A 5 -27.61 -35.07 -5.53
CA GLY A 5 -28.26 -36.32 -5.89
C GLY A 5 -28.78 -37.13 -4.69
N ARG A 6 -29.24 -38.34 -4.96
CA ARG A 6 -29.58 -39.33 -3.94
C ARG A 6 -28.45 -40.32 -3.74
N GLY A 7 -28.14 -40.66 -2.49
CA GLY A 7 -27.02 -41.56 -2.14
C GLY A 7 -25.67 -40.83 -2.05
N ASP A 8 -24.60 -41.56 -1.90
CA ASP A 8 -23.26 -41.00 -1.74
C ASP A 8 -22.64 -40.64 -3.08
N LEU A 9 -22.11 -39.43 -3.19
CA LEU A 9 -21.31 -39.00 -4.34
C LEU A 9 -19.85 -39.50 -4.15
N SER A 10 -19.45 -40.50 -4.90
CA SER A 10 -18.05 -40.97 -4.95
C SER A 10 -17.26 -40.05 -5.90
N TRP A 11 -16.10 -39.56 -5.43
CA TRP A 11 -15.28 -38.64 -6.22
C TRP A 11 -13.78 -38.90 -6.04
N THR A 12 -13.00 -38.41 -7.02
CA THR A 12 -11.54 -38.34 -6.95
C THR A 12 -11.07 -36.96 -7.30
N ALA A 13 -9.91 -36.55 -6.74
CA ALA A 13 -9.25 -35.27 -7.03
C ALA A 13 -7.81 -35.52 -7.48
N LYS A 14 -7.40 -34.89 -8.59
CA LYS A 14 -6.06 -34.98 -9.15
C LYS A 14 -5.50 -33.60 -9.40
N SER A 15 -4.36 -33.27 -8.79
CA SER A 15 -3.63 -32.02 -9.10
C SER A 15 -2.79 -32.20 -10.37
N SER A 16 -2.68 -31.10 -11.16
CA SER A 16 -1.82 -31.06 -12.35
C SER A 16 -0.34 -31.05 -12.00
N ASP A 17 0.00 -30.48 -10.83
CA ASP A 17 1.36 -30.20 -10.41
C ASP A 17 1.59 -30.64 -8.95
N ASP A 18 2.81 -30.94 -8.60
CA ASP A 18 3.20 -31.45 -7.28
C ASP A 18 3.29 -30.34 -6.20
N TRP A 19 3.28 -29.10 -6.61
CA TRP A 19 3.16 -27.95 -5.69
C TRP A 19 1.72 -27.69 -5.23
N ILE A 20 0.70 -28.31 -5.86
CA ILE A 20 -0.69 -28.21 -5.45
C ILE A 20 -1.04 -29.36 -4.52
N ILE A 21 -1.32 -29.04 -3.27
CA ILE A 21 -1.68 -30.02 -2.24
C ILE A 21 -3.19 -30.03 -2.07
N VAL A 22 -3.81 -31.19 -2.21
CA VAL A 22 -5.23 -31.41 -1.95
C VAL A 22 -5.38 -32.23 -0.66
N SER A 23 -6.22 -31.76 0.27
CA SER A 23 -6.40 -32.40 1.59
C SER A 23 -6.90 -33.83 1.52
N GLN A 24 -7.66 -34.15 0.47
CA GLN A 24 -8.17 -35.48 0.19
C GLN A 24 -8.16 -35.74 -1.32
N LYS A 25 -7.63 -36.88 -1.74
CA LYS A 25 -7.55 -37.27 -3.16
C LYS A 25 -8.75 -38.09 -3.65
N ALA A 26 -9.58 -38.58 -2.73
CA ALA A 26 -10.81 -39.29 -3.03
C ALA A 26 -11.73 -39.27 -1.81
N GLY A 27 -13.02 -39.42 -2.02
CA GLY A 27 -14.00 -39.44 -0.95
C GLY A 27 -15.39 -39.93 -1.38
N LYS A 28 -16.27 -40.05 -0.39
CA LYS A 28 -17.71 -40.27 -0.57
C LYS A 28 -18.46 -39.19 0.22
N THR A 29 -19.20 -38.36 -0.47
CA THR A 29 -19.92 -37.24 0.10
C THR A 29 -21.41 -37.51 0.13
N PRO A 30 -22.04 -37.69 1.31
CA PRO A 30 -23.49 -37.84 1.40
C PRO A 30 -24.25 -36.53 1.13
N THR A 31 -23.75 -35.40 1.64
CA THR A 31 -24.35 -34.06 1.46
C THR A 31 -23.33 -33.02 1.03
N GLU A 32 -22.33 -32.72 1.86
CA GLU A 32 -21.24 -31.79 1.52
C GLU A 32 -19.92 -32.23 2.16
N ASP A 33 -18.82 -31.93 1.45
CA ASP A 33 -17.46 -32.05 1.96
C ASP A 33 -16.64 -30.82 1.63
N ARG A 34 -15.78 -30.42 2.57
CA ARG A 34 -14.83 -29.33 2.39
C ARG A 34 -13.46 -29.91 2.05
N ILE A 35 -13.06 -29.73 0.80
CA ILE A 35 -11.75 -30.11 0.34
C ILE A 35 -10.87 -28.86 0.32
N ARG A 36 -9.77 -28.91 1.08
CA ARG A 36 -8.81 -27.81 1.13
C ARG A 36 -7.77 -27.99 0.05
N VAL A 37 -7.55 -26.94 -0.74
CA VAL A 37 -6.43 -26.83 -1.68
C VAL A 37 -5.43 -25.86 -1.05
N SER A 38 -4.16 -26.24 -0.99
CA SER A 38 -3.04 -25.45 -0.48
C SER A 38 -1.84 -25.54 -1.41
N VAL A 39 -0.85 -24.69 -1.18
CA VAL A 39 0.32 -24.56 -2.04
C VAL A 39 1.57 -24.93 -1.24
N ASP A 40 2.39 -25.82 -1.82
CA ASP A 40 3.74 -26.11 -1.36
C ASP A 40 4.71 -25.13 -2.02
N TRP A 41 4.97 -24.01 -1.34
CA TRP A 41 5.80 -22.93 -1.85
C TRP A 41 7.25 -23.33 -2.17
N VAL A 42 7.76 -24.40 -1.55
CA VAL A 42 9.12 -24.91 -1.84
C VAL A 42 9.21 -25.49 -3.25
N LYS A 43 8.10 -26.03 -3.75
CA LYS A 43 8.02 -26.65 -5.07
C LYS A 43 7.50 -25.74 -6.17
N VAL A 44 6.94 -24.59 -5.81
CA VAL A 44 6.44 -23.64 -6.81
C VAL A 44 7.61 -23.11 -7.64
N PRO A 45 7.59 -23.23 -8.98
CA PRO A 45 8.59 -22.60 -9.82
C PRO A 45 8.64 -21.09 -9.65
N VAL A 46 9.78 -20.46 -9.92
CA VAL A 46 9.87 -19.02 -9.97
C VAL A 46 9.16 -18.52 -11.22
N GLY A 47 8.24 -17.54 -11.06
CA GLY A 47 7.51 -16.94 -12.17
C GLY A 47 6.40 -16.00 -11.71
N GLU A 48 6.00 -15.07 -12.58
CA GLU A 48 4.97 -14.06 -12.26
C GLU A 48 3.53 -14.57 -12.42
N SER A 49 3.33 -15.64 -13.17
CA SER A 49 2.00 -16.20 -13.43
C SER A 49 2.08 -17.70 -13.62
N ILE A 50 2.16 -18.43 -12.52
CA ILE A 50 2.23 -19.88 -12.53
C ILE A 50 0.81 -20.39 -12.37
N LYS A 51 0.40 -21.28 -13.25
CA LYS A 51 -0.95 -21.83 -13.28
C LYS A 51 -0.90 -23.35 -13.15
N GLY A 52 -1.80 -23.86 -12.37
CA GLY A 52 -2.07 -25.28 -12.25
C GLY A 52 -3.56 -25.51 -12.03
N SER A 53 -3.95 -26.75 -11.82
CA SER A 53 -5.35 -27.10 -11.64
C SER A 53 -5.55 -28.30 -10.75
N VAL A 54 -6.75 -28.43 -10.19
CA VAL A 54 -7.24 -29.64 -9.54
C VAL A 54 -8.47 -30.10 -10.32
N GLU A 55 -8.39 -31.29 -10.93
CA GLU A 55 -9.50 -31.96 -11.57
C GLU A 55 -10.24 -32.83 -10.53
N PHE A 56 -11.52 -32.56 -10.35
CA PHE A 56 -12.43 -33.40 -9.58
C PHE A 56 -13.26 -34.24 -10.54
N SER A 57 -13.31 -35.54 -10.30
CA SER A 57 -14.05 -36.47 -11.15
C SER A 57 -15.03 -37.31 -10.33
N SER A 58 -16.26 -37.45 -10.81
CA SER A 58 -17.29 -38.31 -10.24
C SER A 58 -18.13 -38.89 -11.35
N ASN A 59 -18.13 -40.21 -11.47
CA ASN A 59 -18.74 -40.91 -12.60
C ASN A 59 -18.25 -40.32 -13.95
N ASP A 60 -19.17 -39.84 -14.79
CA ASP A 60 -18.85 -39.22 -16.09
C ASP A 60 -18.69 -37.70 -16.03
N GLN A 61 -18.78 -37.10 -14.82
CA GLN A 61 -18.64 -35.64 -14.63
C GLN A 61 -17.23 -35.29 -14.17
N LYS A 62 -16.73 -34.19 -14.74
CA LYS A 62 -15.41 -33.62 -14.40
C LYS A 62 -15.54 -32.12 -14.20
N GLU A 63 -14.96 -31.65 -13.12
CA GLU A 63 -14.87 -30.22 -12.79
C GLU A 63 -13.41 -29.86 -12.53
N CYS A 64 -13.02 -28.68 -13.02
CA CYS A 64 -11.65 -28.20 -12.90
C CYS A 64 -11.58 -26.91 -12.11
N VAL A 65 -10.80 -26.91 -11.03
CA VAL A 65 -10.48 -25.73 -10.23
C VAL A 65 -9.10 -25.23 -10.64
N LEU A 66 -9.05 -24.02 -11.20
CA LEU A 66 -7.78 -23.37 -11.55
C LEU A 66 -7.10 -22.80 -10.30
N VAL A 67 -5.80 -23.05 -10.18
CA VAL A 67 -4.93 -22.50 -9.13
C VAL A 67 -3.91 -21.59 -9.80
N SER A 68 -3.89 -20.33 -9.43
CA SER A 68 -2.90 -19.37 -9.93
C SER A 68 -2.07 -18.86 -8.75
N VAL A 69 -0.76 -18.84 -8.90
CA VAL A 69 0.18 -18.36 -7.89
C VAL A 69 1.19 -17.41 -8.50
N PHE A 70 1.63 -16.46 -7.67
CA PHE A 70 2.66 -15.49 -7.97
C PHE A 70 3.88 -15.79 -7.11
N ASN A 71 4.98 -16.23 -7.74
CA ASN A 71 6.25 -16.55 -7.07
C ASN A 71 7.41 -15.91 -7.85
N PRO A 72 7.50 -14.58 -7.89
CA PRO A 72 8.53 -13.87 -8.65
C PRO A 72 9.93 -14.15 -8.07
N ALA A 73 10.96 -13.93 -8.88
CA ALA A 73 12.30 -13.84 -8.36
C ALA A 73 12.37 -12.69 -7.34
N SER A 74 12.61 -13.03 -6.08
CA SER A 74 12.72 -12.04 -5.01
C SER A 74 14.18 -11.82 -4.62
N PRO A 75 14.54 -10.62 -4.15
CA PRO A 75 15.86 -10.35 -3.61
C PRO A 75 16.10 -11.18 -2.34
N ALA A 76 17.36 -11.31 -1.95
CA ALA A 76 17.70 -12.00 -0.71
C ALA A 76 17.07 -11.29 0.50
N ARG A 77 16.61 -12.05 1.49
CA ARG A 77 15.90 -11.52 2.65
C ARG A 77 16.71 -10.49 3.45
N ASP A 78 18.01 -10.71 3.57
CA ASP A 78 18.95 -9.83 4.25
C ASP A 78 19.09 -8.46 3.57
N GLU A 79 18.98 -8.43 2.23
CA GLU A 79 18.97 -7.18 1.44
C GLU A 79 17.68 -6.37 1.64
N MET A 80 16.62 -7.01 2.10
CA MET A 80 15.29 -6.43 2.25
C MET A 80 14.96 -6.06 3.70
N GLN A 81 15.85 -6.33 4.66
CA GLN A 81 15.59 -6.00 6.05
C GLN A 81 15.29 -4.52 6.24
N GLY A 82 14.14 -4.24 6.82
CA GLY A 82 13.66 -2.88 7.05
C GLY A 82 12.98 -2.21 5.84
N VAL A 83 13.09 -2.76 4.63
CA VAL A 83 12.44 -2.25 3.41
C VAL A 83 10.95 -2.58 3.42
N TYR A 84 10.10 -1.70 2.90
CA TYR A 84 8.67 -1.97 2.73
C TYR A 84 8.46 -2.71 1.42
N MET A 85 7.96 -3.95 1.48
CA MET A 85 7.80 -4.78 0.30
C MET A 85 6.37 -4.76 -0.24
N GLU A 86 6.23 -4.92 -1.55
CA GLU A 86 4.94 -5.20 -2.17
C GLU A 86 4.39 -6.53 -1.63
N GLU A 87 3.21 -6.47 -1.03
CA GLU A 87 2.47 -7.62 -0.54
C GLU A 87 1.00 -7.50 -0.95
N ASN A 88 0.43 -8.55 -1.51
CA ASN A 88 -0.97 -8.57 -1.97
C ASN A 88 -1.35 -7.41 -2.92
N GLY A 89 -0.38 -6.89 -3.71
CA GLY A 89 -0.59 -5.81 -4.66
C GLY A 89 -0.66 -4.41 -4.03
N TYR A 90 -0.01 -4.20 -2.88
CA TYR A 90 0.20 -2.88 -2.29
C TYR A 90 1.48 -2.84 -1.45
N VAL A 91 1.96 -1.62 -1.16
CA VAL A 91 2.98 -1.34 -0.14
C VAL A 91 2.37 -0.42 0.91
N SER A 92 2.46 -0.78 2.18
CA SER A 92 1.94 0.03 3.31
C SER A 92 3.06 0.47 4.24
N ILE A 93 3.15 1.78 4.45
CA ILE A 93 4.24 2.46 5.13
C ILE A 93 3.67 3.30 6.29
N PRO A 94 3.92 2.96 7.56
CA PRO A 94 3.69 3.88 8.67
C PRO A 94 4.52 5.15 8.48
N ALA A 95 3.91 6.33 8.57
CA ALA A 95 4.63 7.57 8.30
C ALA A 95 5.79 7.83 9.27
N ALA A 96 5.70 7.30 10.49
CA ALA A 96 6.79 7.35 11.47
C ALA A 96 7.98 6.43 11.14
N GLY A 97 7.81 5.45 10.24
CA GLY A 97 8.83 4.47 9.84
C GLY A 97 9.86 4.99 8.84
N VAL A 98 10.33 6.21 9.04
CA VAL A 98 11.26 6.93 8.17
C VAL A 98 12.62 6.24 8.11
N HIS A 99 13.19 6.07 6.91
CA HIS A 99 14.55 5.57 6.72
C HIS A 99 15.58 6.70 6.76
N ARG A 100 15.28 7.84 6.11
CA ARG A 100 16.18 9.00 6.04
C ARG A 100 15.41 10.30 6.21
N LYS A 101 16.02 11.23 6.95
CA LYS A 101 15.51 12.61 7.12
C LYS A 101 16.52 13.58 6.53
N PHE A 102 16.03 14.50 5.72
CA PHE A 102 16.79 15.63 5.19
C PHE A 102 16.15 16.90 5.72
N GLU A 103 16.77 17.48 6.72
CA GLU A 103 16.24 18.61 7.49
C GLU A 103 17.08 19.87 7.23
N SER A 104 16.51 21.02 7.49
CA SER A 104 17.25 22.29 7.58
C SER A 104 17.31 22.80 9.03
N ASN A 105 17.96 23.92 9.25
CA ASN A 105 18.00 24.55 10.57
C ASN A 105 16.61 24.92 11.06
N ASP A 106 15.75 25.38 10.15
CA ASP A 106 14.42 25.94 10.45
C ASP A 106 13.28 24.92 10.31
N ILE A 107 13.54 23.76 9.67
CA ILE A 107 12.52 22.74 9.41
C ILE A 107 13.00 21.39 9.91
N LYS A 108 12.30 20.87 10.91
CA LYS A 108 12.51 19.55 11.52
C LYS A 108 11.33 18.64 11.25
N MET A 109 11.62 17.35 11.13
CA MET A 109 10.62 16.29 10.94
C MET A 109 10.38 15.59 12.26
N ASN A 110 9.21 15.82 12.87
CA ASN A 110 8.88 15.35 14.20
C ASN A 110 8.02 14.10 14.14
N ILE A 111 8.32 13.13 14.99
CA ILE A 111 7.42 12.00 15.22
C ILE A 111 6.52 12.37 16.42
N LEU A 112 5.21 12.32 16.18
CA LEU A 112 4.18 12.61 17.17
C LEU A 112 3.66 11.29 17.77
N PRO A 113 4.03 10.94 19.00
CA PRO A 113 3.52 9.74 19.65
C PRO A 113 2.05 9.90 20.06
N GLY A 114 1.29 8.82 20.08
CA GLY A 114 -0.11 8.80 20.44
C GLY A 114 -1.06 9.40 19.39
N VAL A 115 -0.56 9.70 18.19
CA VAL A 115 -1.31 10.33 17.10
C VAL A 115 -1.32 9.42 15.89
N GLY A 116 -2.46 9.40 15.17
CA GLY A 116 -2.60 8.66 13.91
C GLY A 116 -3.06 7.23 14.05
N VAL A 117 -3.30 6.61 12.91
CA VAL A 117 -3.94 5.27 12.79
C VAL A 117 -3.08 4.12 13.35
N GLU A 118 -1.78 4.33 13.52
CA GLU A 118 -0.84 3.34 14.07
C GLU A 118 -0.15 3.84 15.35
N GLY A 119 -0.72 4.86 16.00
CA GLY A 119 -0.22 5.40 17.26
C GLY A 119 0.99 6.33 17.13
N HIS A 120 1.49 6.58 15.93
CA HIS A 120 2.55 7.52 15.65
C HIS A 120 2.31 8.19 14.30
N ALA A 121 2.53 9.50 14.23
CA ALA A 121 2.45 10.26 12.99
C ALA A 121 3.73 11.05 12.73
N LEU A 122 3.93 11.46 11.49
CA LEU A 122 5.04 12.31 11.05
C LEU A 122 4.53 13.73 10.82
N GLN A 123 5.12 14.72 11.50
CA GLN A 123 4.88 16.15 11.24
C GLN A 123 6.01 16.73 10.39
N LEU A 124 5.63 17.38 9.28
CA LEU A 124 6.54 18.07 8.36
C LEU A 124 6.71 19.51 8.80
N GLY A 125 7.83 19.83 9.43
CA GLY A 125 8.03 21.12 10.05
C GLY A 125 7.05 21.37 11.22
N ASN A 126 7.35 22.31 12.07
CA ASN A 126 6.41 22.75 13.09
C ASN A 126 5.54 23.94 12.55
N PRO A 127 4.48 24.33 13.24
CA PRO A 127 3.56 25.38 12.75
C PRO A 127 4.20 26.74 12.44
N ILE A 128 5.34 27.04 13.02
CA ILE A 128 6.07 28.32 12.81
C ILE A 128 7.24 28.18 11.82
N SER A 129 7.45 27.01 11.23
CA SER A 129 8.47 26.81 10.20
C SER A 129 8.15 27.61 8.94
N PRO A 130 9.17 28.07 8.18
CA PRO A 130 8.92 28.80 6.94
C PRO A 130 8.32 27.91 5.86
N LEU A 131 7.56 28.51 4.96
CA LEU A 131 7.05 27.87 3.75
C LEU A 131 8.19 27.42 2.85
N GLN A 132 8.00 26.31 2.15
CA GLN A 132 8.97 25.74 1.22
C GLN A 132 8.39 25.63 -0.19
N MET A 133 9.27 25.73 -1.19
CA MET A 133 8.95 25.44 -2.59
C MET A 133 8.96 23.94 -2.81
N TYR A 134 7.82 23.28 -2.64
CA TYR A 134 7.69 21.81 -2.67
C TYR A 134 7.87 21.19 -4.07
N ARG A 135 7.81 21.99 -5.15
CA ARG A 135 7.93 21.51 -6.53
C ARG A 135 9.35 21.46 -7.04
N ALA A 136 10.23 22.32 -6.55
CA ALA A 136 11.58 22.48 -7.07
C ALA A 136 12.63 22.50 -5.95
N GLY A 137 13.88 22.23 -6.32
CA GLY A 137 15.01 22.34 -5.41
C GLY A 137 15.17 21.22 -4.40
N ASP A 138 16.16 21.37 -3.54
CA ASP A 138 16.46 20.47 -2.42
C ASP A 138 15.74 20.98 -1.17
N VAL A 139 14.51 20.54 -1.01
CA VAL A 139 13.67 20.92 0.15
C VAL A 139 13.78 19.84 1.23
N PRO A 140 13.55 20.20 2.51
CA PRO A 140 13.47 19.24 3.61
C PRO A 140 12.44 18.14 3.30
N ARG A 141 12.84 16.89 3.56
CA ARG A 141 12.04 15.73 3.21
C ARG A 141 12.37 14.53 4.09
N VAL A 142 11.50 13.55 4.05
CA VAL A 142 11.75 12.21 4.53
C VAL A 142 11.71 11.21 3.39
N GLU A 143 12.43 10.12 3.55
CA GLU A 143 12.51 9.07 2.54
C GLU A 143 12.23 7.70 3.14
N TYR A 144 11.54 6.88 2.33
CA TYR A 144 11.17 5.50 2.63
C TYR A 144 11.62 4.60 1.50
N ASP A 145 12.37 3.55 1.80
CA ASP A 145 12.75 2.54 0.81
C ASP A 145 11.65 1.49 0.70
N PHE A 146 11.24 1.21 -0.52
CA PHE A 146 10.27 0.17 -0.80
C PHE A 146 10.68 -0.66 -2.02
N TYR A 147 10.09 -1.84 -2.14
CA TYR A 147 10.35 -2.77 -3.23
C TYR A 147 9.06 -3.13 -3.96
N THR A 148 9.11 -3.17 -5.30
CA THR A 148 8.01 -3.62 -6.13
C THR A 148 8.45 -4.73 -7.07
N PHE A 149 7.53 -5.64 -7.40
CA PHE A 149 7.76 -6.70 -8.37
C PHE A 149 7.48 -6.26 -9.81
N ASN A 150 6.73 -5.18 -10.02
CA ASN A 150 6.34 -4.70 -11.33
C ASN A 150 6.60 -3.21 -11.50
N ALA A 151 6.88 -2.80 -12.74
CA ALA A 151 6.82 -1.41 -13.16
C ALA A 151 5.38 -1.00 -13.46
N GLY A 152 5.06 0.27 -13.28
CA GLY A 152 3.70 0.75 -13.60
C GLY A 152 3.39 2.14 -13.09
N ILE A 153 2.18 2.59 -13.39
CA ILE A 153 1.60 3.79 -12.82
C ILE A 153 0.75 3.36 -11.64
N TYR A 154 1.08 3.88 -10.45
CA TYR A 154 0.44 3.48 -9.21
C TYR A 154 -0.18 4.68 -8.49
N ASP A 155 -1.27 4.41 -7.78
CA ASP A 155 -1.90 5.38 -6.89
C ASP A 155 -1.23 5.33 -5.52
N VAL A 156 -0.76 6.49 -5.07
CA VAL A 156 -0.14 6.67 -3.74
C VAL A 156 -1.12 7.42 -2.86
N TYR A 157 -1.63 6.75 -1.86
CA TYR A 157 -2.55 7.30 -0.87
C TYR A 157 -1.77 7.76 0.36
N THR A 158 -1.90 9.04 0.72
CA THR A 158 -1.35 9.59 1.95
C THR A 158 -2.48 9.90 2.92
N TYR A 159 -2.44 9.27 4.08
CA TYR A 159 -3.38 9.47 5.18
C TYR A 159 -2.86 10.61 6.03
N VAL A 160 -3.56 11.75 6.04
CA VAL A 160 -3.15 12.97 6.74
C VAL A 160 -4.18 13.36 7.78
N LEU A 161 -3.74 14.05 8.83
CA LEU A 161 -4.66 14.74 9.71
C LEU A 161 -5.28 15.93 8.97
N PRO A 162 -6.60 16.12 9.07
CA PRO A 162 -7.22 17.31 8.53
C PRO A 162 -6.78 18.52 9.36
N THR A 163 -6.04 19.44 8.74
CA THR A 163 -5.53 20.65 9.37
C THR A 163 -5.99 21.87 8.61
N PHE A 164 -6.21 22.98 9.33
CA PHE A 164 -6.41 24.28 8.71
C PHE A 164 -5.09 24.86 8.21
N PRO A 165 -5.12 25.72 7.18
CA PRO A 165 -3.95 26.49 6.79
C PRO A 165 -3.45 27.34 7.95
N LEU A 166 -2.17 27.20 8.29
CA LEU A 166 -1.56 27.90 9.42
C LEU A 166 -1.10 29.31 9.08
N HIS A 167 -1.00 29.64 7.79
CA HIS A 167 -0.60 30.94 7.30
C HIS A 167 -1.80 31.67 6.67
N ALA A 168 -2.30 32.71 7.34
CA ALA A 168 -3.38 33.55 6.82
C ALA A 168 -2.89 34.46 5.68
N GLU A 169 -1.64 34.95 5.78
CA GLU A 169 -0.98 35.75 4.75
C GLU A 169 0.21 34.97 4.20
N ARG A 170 0.16 34.69 2.92
CA ARG A 170 1.21 33.91 2.25
C ARG A 170 2.21 34.81 1.58
N ASP A 171 3.47 34.38 1.55
CA ASP A 171 4.51 35.07 0.82
C ASP A 171 4.21 35.00 -0.68
N TYR A 172 3.87 36.16 -1.28
CA TYR A 172 3.62 36.31 -2.72
C TYR A 172 4.81 35.89 -3.60
N LYS A 173 5.98 35.71 -3.01
CA LYS A 173 7.19 35.22 -3.72
C LYS A 173 7.17 33.73 -3.99
N LEU A 174 6.24 32.98 -3.38
CA LEU A 174 6.07 31.54 -3.59
C LEU A 174 4.76 31.25 -4.34
N PRO A 175 4.76 31.33 -5.69
CA PRO A 175 3.54 31.29 -6.51
C PRO A 175 2.78 29.95 -6.45
N GLU A 176 3.41 28.87 -6.01
CA GLU A 176 2.76 27.59 -5.81
C GLU A 176 1.89 27.50 -4.56
N HIS A 177 1.98 28.44 -3.64
CA HIS A 177 1.13 28.52 -2.46
C HIS A 177 -0.12 29.35 -2.72
N THR A 178 -1.26 28.89 -2.25
CA THR A 178 -2.54 29.60 -2.30
C THR A 178 -3.08 29.81 -0.89
N ASN A 179 -3.86 30.85 -0.68
CA ASN A 179 -4.34 31.24 0.66
C ASN A 179 -5.23 30.21 1.37
N SER A 180 -5.76 29.24 0.64
CA SER A 180 -6.68 28.22 1.17
C SER A 180 -6.11 26.82 1.22
N ASP A 181 -4.87 26.61 0.79
CA ASP A 181 -4.27 25.29 0.66
C ASP A 181 -3.13 25.09 1.66
N THR A 182 -3.06 23.89 2.21
CA THR A 182 -1.89 23.39 2.95
C THR A 182 -1.34 22.19 2.18
N LYS A 183 -0.18 22.37 1.56
CA LYS A 183 0.40 21.44 0.59
C LYS A 183 1.70 20.83 1.08
N TYR A 184 1.94 19.63 0.63
CA TYR A 184 3.23 18.94 0.67
C TYR A 184 3.47 18.28 -0.70
N SER A 185 4.57 17.61 -0.90
CA SER A 185 4.73 16.87 -2.15
C SER A 185 5.18 15.43 -1.95
N VAL A 186 4.81 14.60 -2.92
CA VAL A 186 5.10 13.18 -2.98
C VAL A 186 5.83 12.88 -4.27
N ARG A 187 6.90 12.09 -4.19
CA ARG A 187 7.73 11.71 -5.33
C ARG A 187 8.25 10.30 -5.16
N ILE A 188 8.40 9.56 -6.23
CA ILE A 188 9.14 8.29 -6.27
C ILE A 188 10.41 8.51 -7.09
N ASP A 189 11.57 8.17 -6.51
CA ASP A 189 12.91 8.36 -7.09
C ASP A 189 13.09 9.79 -7.64
N ASP A 190 13.50 9.89 -8.91
CA ASP A 190 13.62 11.14 -9.65
C ASP A 190 12.45 11.40 -10.60
N GLY A 191 11.29 10.78 -10.32
CA GLY A 191 10.09 10.92 -11.13
C GLY A 191 9.37 12.26 -10.95
N SER A 192 8.14 12.33 -11.46
CA SER A 192 7.27 13.50 -11.32
C SER A 192 6.90 13.77 -9.86
N ILE A 193 6.68 15.04 -9.54
CA ILE A 193 6.25 15.49 -8.22
C ILE A 193 4.74 15.69 -8.23
N SER A 194 4.02 15.06 -7.30
CA SER A 194 2.62 15.34 -6.99
C SER A 194 2.52 16.25 -5.77
N THR A 195 1.58 17.18 -5.77
CA THR A 195 1.43 18.19 -4.70
C THR A 195 0.01 18.15 -4.11
N PRO A 196 -0.32 17.14 -3.29
CA PRO A 196 -1.62 17.06 -2.64
C PRO A 196 -1.79 18.12 -1.54
N SER A 197 -3.05 18.45 -1.23
CA SER A 197 -3.42 19.39 -0.18
C SER A 197 -4.12 18.69 0.98
N THR A 198 -3.83 19.10 2.21
CA THR A 198 -4.55 18.64 3.41
C THR A 198 -5.83 19.44 3.66
N SER A 199 -5.96 20.62 3.05
CA SER A 199 -7.09 21.52 3.26
C SER A 199 -8.32 21.09 2.48
N ALA A 200 -9.50 21.34 3.05
CA ALA A 200 -10.78 21.25 2.38
C ALA A 200 -11.58 22.51 2.67
N ILE A 201 -12.50 22.88 1.77
CA ILE A 201 -13.41 23.98 2.00
C ILE A 201 -14.24 23.66 3.25
N GLU A 202 -14.22 24.55 4.23
CA GLU A 202 -14.93 24.41 5.49
C GLU A 202 -16.42 24.18 5.24
N TYR A 203 -17.03 23.27 6.02
CA TYR A 203 -18.42 22.82 5.88
C TYR A 203 -18.77 22.10 4.57
N SER A 204 -17.78 21.80 3.69
CA SER A 204 -18.00 20.88 2.57
C SER A 204 -18.14 19.44 3.04
N GLN A 205 -18.73 18.56 2.20
CA GLN A 205 -18.82 17.13 2.51
C GLN A 205 -17.44 16.51 2.76
N VAL A 206 -16.44 16.91 1.98
CA VAL A 206 -15.04 16.44 2.15
C VAL A 206 -14.49 16.87 3.50
N TRP A 207 -14.81 18.08 3.95
CA TRP A 207 -14.39 18.58 5.26
C TRP A 207 -15.06 17.78 6.39
N TYR A 208 -16.38 17.59 6.35
CA TYR A 208 -17.11 16.78 7.33
C TYR A 208 -16.57 15.37 7.42
N ASP A 209 -16.41 14.68 6.29
CA ASP A 209 -15.89 13.32 6.25
C ASP A 209 -14.48 13.22 6.83
N SER A 210 -13.64 14.22 6.56
CA SER A 210 -12.26 14.25 7.06
C SER A 210 -12.21 14.48 8.58
N VAL A 211 -13.02 15.40 9.08
CA VAL A 211 -13.09 15.72 10.52
C VAL A 211 -13.66 14.56 11.32
N LEU A 212 -14.78 13.98 10.87
CA LEU A 212 -15.41 12.83 11.53
C LEU A 212 -14.51 11.60 11.60
N LYS A 213 -13.67 11.40 10.59
CA LYS A 213 -12.71 10.29 10.53
C LYS A 213 -11.37 10.62 11.17
N ASN A 214 -11.14 11.87 11.55
CA ASN A 214 -9.84 12.39 11.95
C ASN A 214 -8.72 12.01 10.95
N CYS A 215 -9.09 11.91 9.68
CA CYS A 215 -8.22 11.48 8.61
C CYS A 215 -8.75 11.97 7.26
N ARG A 216 -7.86 12.52 6.46
CA ARG A 216 -8.07 12.77 5.04
C ARG A 216 -7.14 11.88 4.24
N VAL A 217 -7.64 11.24 3.20
CA VAL A 217 -6.83 10.42 2.30
C VAL A 217 -6.65 11.19 1.00
N ASN A 218 -5.42 11.58 0.74
CA ASN A 218 -5.03 12.23 -0.50
C ASN A 218 -4.49 11.18 -1.48
N LYS A 219 -4.78 11.38 -2.76
CA LYS A 219 -4.32 10.52 -3.85
C LYS A 219 -3.30 11.26 -4.71
N SER A 220 -2.19 10.60 -4.98
CA SER A 220 -1.19 10.97 -5.98
C SER A 220 -1.03 9.82 -6.96
N THR A 221 -0.85 10.09 -8.26
CA THR A 221 -0.57 9.05 -9.25
C THR A 221 0.87 9.20 -9.72
N LEU A 222 1.70 8.20 -9.46
CA LEU A 222 3.15 8.24 -9.68
C LEU A 222 3.62 7.03 -10.51
N TYR A 223 4.74 7.19 -11.20
CA TYR A 223 5.30 6.17 -12.08
C TYR A 223 6.53 5.50 -11.46
N VAL A 224 6.52 4.18 -11.42
CA VAL A 224 7.64 3.31 -11.10
C VAL A 224 8.21 2.75 -12.40
N LYS A 225 9.44 3.10 -12.73
CA LYS A 225 10.06 2.82 -14.04
C LYS A 225 10.40 1.36 -14.29
N LYS A 226 10.71 0.60 -13.24
CA LYS A 226 11.18 -0.79 -13.32
C LYS A 226 10.84 -1.54 -12.03
N PRO A 227 10.79 -2.87 -12.02
CA PRO A 227 10.79 -3.65 -10.78
C PRO A 227 12.05 -3.39 -9.95
N GLY A 228 11.96 -3.56 -8.64
CA GLY A 228 13.09 -3.47 -7.74
C GLY A 228 12.89 -2.49 -6.59
N LYS A 229 14.02 -2.07 -6.01
CA LYS A 229 14.06 -1.14 -4.88
C LYS A 229 13.91 0.31 -5.36
N HIS A 230 13.07 1.05 -4.67
CA HIS A 230 12.71 2.45 -4.94
C HIS A 230 12.73 3.27 -3.67
N THR A 231 12.74 4.59 -3.82
CA THR A 231 12.64 5.54 -2.72
C THR A 231 11.41 6.42 -2.89
N LEU A 232 10.49 6.35 -1.92
CA LEU A 232 9.39 7.30 -1.81
C LEU A 232 9.85 8.50 -0.98
N GLN A 233 9.64 9.70 -1.49
CA GLN A 233 9.94 10.96 -0.83
C GLN A 233 8.65 11.66 -0.44
N ILE A 234 8.56 12.09 0.82
CA ILE A 234 7.59 13.06 1.30
C ILE A 234 8.34 14.34 1.59
N ARG A 235 8.00 15.40 0.87
CA ARG A 235 8.74 16.66 0.83
C ARG A 235 7.92 17.76 1.49
N CYS A 236 8.57 18.57 2.31
CA CYS A 236 7.93 19.67 3.00
C CYS A 236 7.48 20.75 2.01
N GLY A 237 6.33 21.32 2.25
CA GLY A 237 5.78 22.48 1.57
C GLY A 237 5.29 23.45 2.62
N ASP A 238 3.99 23.40 2.91
CA ASP A 238 3.44 24.12 4.05
C ASP A 238 3.81 23.43 5.36
N PRO A 239 4.20 24.16 6.40
CA PRO A 239 4.61 23.58 7.68
C PRO A 239 3.41 23.04 8.47
N GLY A 240 3.69 22.09 9.34
CA GLY A 240 2.70 21.50 10.24
C GLY A 240 1.80 20.44 9.62
N VAL A 241 2.04 20.03 8.37
CA VAL A 241 1.36 18.87 7.78
C VAL A 241 1.70 17.63 8.58
N VAL A 242 0.68 16.85 8.97
CA VAL A 242 0.83 15.62 9.75
C VAL A 242 0.36 14.43 8.93
N ILE A 243 1.29 13.52 8.66
CA ILE A 243 1.05 12.29 7.88
C ILE A 243 1.04 11.10 8.83
N GLN A 244 0.02 10.25 8.67
CA GLN A 244 -0.19 9.07 9.51
C GLN A 244 0.32 7.79 8.83
N LYS A 245 0.01 7.62 7.55
CA LYS A 245 0.31 6.42 6.75
C LYS A 245 0.44 6.76 5.28
N ILE A 246 1.22 5.99 4.56
CA ILE A 246 1.30 6.04 3.10
C ILE A 246 1.02 4.64 2.56
N VAL A 247 0.20 4.54 1.52
CA VAL A 247 -0.08 3.27 0.83
C VAL A 247 0.12 3.44 -0.66
N ILE A 248 0.95 2.61 -1.26
CA ILE A 248 1.13 2.53 -2.71
C ILE A 248 0.26 1.37 -3.19
N ASP A 249 -0.76 1.66 -3.99
CA ASP A 249 -1.70 0.67 -4.52
C ASP A 249 -1.26 0.21 -5.90
N MET A 250 -1.00 -1.06 -6.01
CA MET A 250 -0.61 -1.76 -7.25
C MET A 250 -1.75 -2.64 -7.79
N GLY A 251 -2.99 -2.34 -7.36
CA GLY A 251 -4.21 -3.02 -7.80
C GLY A 251 -4.77 -4.03 -6.80
N GLY A 252 -4.16 -4.18 -5.62
CA GLY A 252 -4.60 -5.12 -4.59
C GLY A 252 -5.23 -4.49 -3.34
N LEU A 253 -5.23 -3.16 -3.26
CA LEU A 253 -5.72 -2.45 -2.08
C LEU A 253 -7.22 -2.62 -1.89
N LYS A 254 -7.63 -3.20 -0.76
CA LYS A 254 -9.02 -3.26 -0.36
C LYS A 254 -9.40 -2.03 0.45
N ARG A 255 -10.59 -1.49 0.19
CA ARG A 255 -11.11 -0.35 0.94
C ARG A 255 -11.24 -0.68 2.43
N SER A 256 -10.59 0.11 3.27
CA SER A 256 -10.69 0.01 4.73
C SER A 256 -10.57 1.41 5.36
N TYR A 257 -11.00 1.55 6.62
CA TYR A 257 -10.95 2.82 7.34
C TYR A 257 -9.50 3.20 7.74
N LEU A 258 -8.76 2.22 8.27
CA LEU A 258 -7.41 2.44 8.80
C LEU A 258 -6.29 2.18 7.77
N GLY A 259 -6.64 1.72 6.57
CA GLY A 259 -5.66 1.20 5.62
C GLY A 259 -5.10 -0.17 6.03
N PRO A 260 -4.27 -0.79 5.19
CA PRO A 260 -3.66 -2.07 5.49
C PRO A 260 -2.54 -1.96 6.53
N GLU A 261 -2.19 -3.08 7.14
CA GLU A 261 -1.02 -3.19 8.03
C GLU A 261 0.29 -2.92 7.27
N SER A 262 1.35 -2.60 8.03
CA SER A 262 2.68 -2.33 7.49
C SER A 262 3.26 -3.54 6.76
N THR A 263 3.80 -3.31 5.56
CA THR A 263 4.48 -4.34 4.76
C THR A 263 6.00 -4.33 4.95
N LYS A 264 6.48 -3.87 6.11
CA LYS A 264 7.90 -3.82 6.43
C LYS A 264 8.49 -5.22 6.55
N CYS A 265 9.54 -5.51 5.81
CA CYS A 265 10.30 -6.75 5.93
C CYS A 265 11.14 -6.73 7.23
N ASN A 266 10.92 -7.72 8.11
CA ASN A 266 11.61 -7.88 9.39
C ASN A 266 12.69 -8.93 9.30
#